data_658e9a7abb12c2c4b0caf78ff4046fce
#
_entry.id   658e9a7abb12c2c4b0caf78ff4046fce
#
_cell.length_a   1.000
_cell.length_b   1.000
_cell.length_c   1.000
_cell.angle_alpha   90.00
_cell.angle_beta   90.00
_cell.angle_gamma   90.00
#
_symmetry.space_group_name_H-M   'P 1'
#
loop_
_entity.id
_entity.type
_entity.pdbx_description
1 polymer ?
#
loop_
_entity_poly.entity_id
_entity_poly.type
_entity_poly.pdbx_seq_one_letter_code
_entity_poly.pdbx_strand_id
1 'polypeptide(L)'
;MRTPQQHNEKKQEIMEKCFDCYAENGLSGTGIKALAKACGCVTGNLYTYFDSVDELIVESTAYCMAKVEDDFMAKAPTDPKDVMRFIEEVPYWTAREHGKKYRLMYQVYTHPKYIEHGKRFFAGIDQRYTAYAKQLEPKLGIPYTTITALICVFVRACVHYALFEDEYYLKGQLELLKQGVALFAGKNHNDFLHGGEKA
;
A
#
# COMPACT_ATOMS: atom_id res chain seq x y z
N MET A 1 -33.64 -15.45 0.80
CA MET A 1 -32.40 -15.58 0.02
C MET A 1 -31.77 -14.20 -0.08
N ARG A 2 -30.41 -14.06 0.07
CA ARG A 2 -29.74 -12.79 -0.15
C ARG A 2 -29.68 -12.50 -1.65
N THR A 3 -29.80 -11.22 -2.01
CA THR A 3 -29.53 -10.78 -3.39
C THR A 3 -28.04 -10.96 -3.74
N PRO A 4 -27.65 -11.04 -5.03
CA PRO A 4 -26.24 -11.08 -5.43
C PRO A 4 -25.43 -9.93 -4.85
N GLN A 5 -25.99 -8.73 -4.77
CA GLN A 5 -25.34 -7.56 -4.17
C GLN A 5 -25.09 -7.77 -2.67
N GLN A 6 -26.10 -8.19 -1.90
CA GLN A 6 -25.96 -8.49 -0.47
C GLN A 6 -24.97 -9.61 -0.18
N HIS A 7 -24.85 -10.59 -1.10
CA HIS A 7 -23.86 -11.65 -1.01
C HIS A 7 -22.44 -11.09 -1.16
N ASN A 8 -22.22 -10.24 -2.15
CA ASN A 8 -20.92 -9.59 -2.38
C ASN A 8 -20.49 -8.66 -1.24
N GLU A 9 -21.41 -7.82 -0.76
CA GLU A 9 -21.17 -6.95 0.41
C GLU A 9 -20.76 -7.77 1.63
N LYS A 10 -21.44 -8.91 1.87
CA LYS A 10 -21.09 -9.80 2.99
C LYS A 10 -19.74 -10.49 2.79
N LYS A 11 -19.39 -10.87 1.56
CA LYS A 11 -18.06 -11.41 1.24
C LYS A 11 -16.97 -10.39 1.55
N GLN A 12 -17.18 -9.12 1.18
CA GLN A 12 -16.25 -8.03 1.46
C GLN A 12 -16.07 -7.79 2.97
N GLU A 13 -17.17 -7.75 3.73
CA GLU A 13 -17.12 -7.63 5.20
C GLU A 13 -16.31 -8.78 5.84
N ILE A 14 -16.50 -10.00 5.35
CA ILE A 14 -15.75 -11.17 5.83
C ILE A 14 -14.26 -11.02 5.50
N MET A 15 -13.93 -10.60 4.28
CA MET A 15 -12.53 -10.37 3.88
C MET A 15 -11.84 -9.34 4.79
N GLU A 16 -12.48 -8.21 5.08
CA GLU A 16 -11.94 -7.19 5.97
C GLU A 16 -11.68 -7.73 7.37
N LYS A 17 -12.70 -8.37 7.98
CA LYS A 17 -12.56 -8.92 9.34
C LYS A 17 -11.52 -10.02 9.45
N CYS A 18 -11.43 -10.88 8.44
CA CYS A 18 -10.42 -11.94 8.41
C CYS A 18 -9.01 -11.36 8.23
N PHE A 19 -8.85 -10.40 7.34
CA PHE A 19 -7.57 -9.72 7.12
C PHE A 19 -7.09 -9.00 8.39
N ASP A 20 -7.97 -8.24 9.06
CA ASP A 20 -7.64 -7.57 10.31
C ASP A 20 -7.29 -8.57 11.41
N CYS A 21 -8.02 -9.69 11.51
CA CYS A 21 -7.73 -10.76 12.46
C CYS A 21 -6.32 -11.36 12.22
N TYR A 22 -5.95 -11.59 10.97
CA TYR A 22 -4.60 -12.03 10.60
C TYR A 22 -3.54 -10.96 10.88
N ALA A 23 -3.82 -9.70 10.58
CA ALA A 23 -2.88 -8.59 10.80
C ALA A 23 -2.55 -8.39 12.29
N GLU A 24 -3.54 -8.63 13.17
CA GLU A 24 -3.37 -8.52 14.61
C GLU A 24 -2.66 -9.74 15.24
N ASN A 25 -3.01 -10.96 14.81
CA ASN A 25 -2.58 -12.19 15.49
C ASN A 25 -1.50 -12.97 14.74
N GLY A 26 -1.14 -12.53 13.54
CA GLY A 26 -0.21 -13.21 12.65
C GLY A 26 -0.84 -14.39 11.89
N LEU A 27 -0.22 -14.73 10.77
CA LEU A 27 -0.70 -15.79 9.88
C LEU A 27 -0.69 -17.17 10.56
N SER A 28 0.39 -17.49 11.27
CA SER A 28 0.58 -18.80 11.95
C SER A 28 -0.28 -18.95 13.22
N GLY A 29 -0.67 -17.83 13.84
CA GLY A 29 -1.47 -17.83 15.08
C GLY A 29 -2.98 -17.85 14.85
N THR A 30 -3.45 -17.73 13.60
CA THR A 30 -4.85 -17.50 13.29
C THR A 30 -5.47 -18.69 12.55
N GLY A 31 -6.19 -19.53 13.27
CA GLY A 31 -6.93 -20.64 12.69
C GLY A 31 -8.35 -20.26 12.25
N ILE A 32 -9.00 -21.11 11.45
CA ILE A 32 -10.35 -20.89 10.89
C ILE A 32 -11.42 -20.58 11.97
N LYS A 33 -11.28 -21.12 13.18
CA LYS A 33 -12.19 -20.84 14.31
C LYS A 33 -12.07 -19.39 14.79
N ALA A 34 -10.85 -18.84 14.82
CA ALA A 34 -10.61 -17.46 15.19
C ALA A 34 -11.19 -16.50 14.13
N LEU A 35 -11.05 -16.83 12.85
CA LEU A 35 -11.64 -16.07 11.74
C LEU A 35 -13.17 -16.06 11.80
N ALA A 36 -13.78 -17.21 12.00
CA ALA A 36 -15.23 -17.32 12.14
C ALA A 36 -15.74 -16.48 13.34
N LYS A 37 -15.02 -16.53 14.48
CA LYS A 37 -15.32 -15.69 15.65
C LYS A 37 -15.20 -14.20 15.34
N ALA A 38 -14.14 -13.76 14.64
CA ALA A 38 -13.96 -12.38 14.22
C ALA A 38 -15.08 -11.88 13.30
N CYS A 39 -15.59 -12.79 12.44
CA CYS A 39 -16.73 -12.50 11.55
C CYS A 39 -18.10 -12.59 12.25
N GLY A 40 -18.17 -13.02 13.50
CA GLY A 40 -19.44 -13.24 14.22
C GLY A 40 -20.27 -14.38 13.62
N CYS A 41 -19.63 -15.43 13.10
CA CYS A 41 -20.31 -16.53 12.44
C CYS A 41 -19.71 -17.90 12.82
N VAL A 42 -20.33 -18.99 12.34
CA VAL A 42 -19.76 -20.33 12.46
C VAL A 42 -18.84 -20.63 11.27
N THR A 43 -17.90 -21.54 11.46
CA THR A 43 -16.88 -21.90 10.45
C THR A 43 -17.50 -22.29 9.10
N GLY A 44 -18.61 -23.02 9.10
CA GLY A 44 -19.30 -23.40 7.86
C GLY A 44 -19.77 -22.22 7.02
N ASN A 45 -20.07 -21.07 7.64
CA ASN A 45 -20.48 -19.88 6.92
C ASN A 45 -19.32 -19.27 6.09
N LEU A 46 -18.08 -19.41 6.51
CA LEU A 46 -16.93 -18.95 5.73
C LEU A 46 -16.80 -19.74 4.43
N TYR A 47 -17.05 -21.05 4.48
CA TYR A 47 -17.02 -21.93 3.31
C TYR A 47 -18.19 -21.74 2.33
N THR A 48 -19.19 -20.91 2.67
CA THR A 48 -20.19 -20.46 1.68
C THR A 48 -19.69 -19.34 0.78
N TYR A 49 -18.57 -18.72 1.12
CA TYR A 49 -17.96 -17.59 0.39
C TYR A 49 -16.59 -17.91 -0.20
N PHE A 50 -15.89 -18.90 0.35
CA PHE A 50 -14.53 -19.28 -0.04
C PHE A 50 -14.38 -20.80 -0.05
N ASP A 51 -13.82 -21.34 -1.12
CA ASP A 51 -13.62 -22.79 -1.27
C ASP A 51 -12.57 -23.34 -0.32
N SER A 52 -11.66 -22.48 0.16
CA SER A 52 -10.58 -22.84 1.08
C SER A 52 -10.12 -21.69 1.95
N VAL A 53 -9.38 -22.01 3.02
CA VAL A 53 -8.68 -21.00 3.82
C VAL A 53 -7.59 -20.27 3.01
N ASP A 54 -6.98 -20.97 2.06
CA ASP A 54 -5.98 -20.36 1.17
C ASP A 54 -6.59 -19.29 0.26
N GLU A 55 -7.75 -19.59 -0.32
CA GLU A 55 -8.49 -18.62 -1.12
C GLU A 55 -8.90 -17.42 -0.26
N LEU A 56 -9.45 -17.65 0.93
CA LEU A 56 -9.79 -16.60 1.88
C LEU A 56 -8.58 -15.70 2.19
N ILE A 57 -7.41 -16.28 2.49
CA ILE A 57 -6.18 -15.50 2.78
C ILE A 57 -5.79 -14.64 1.58
N VAL A 58 -5.74 -15.23 0.38
CA VAL A 58 -5.28 -14.54 -0.83
C VAL A 58 -6.25 -13.44 -1.25
N GLU A 59 -7.56 -13.75 -1.30
CA GLU A 59 -8.57 -12.76 -1.68
C GLU A 59 -8.69 -11.62 -0.67
N SER A 60 -8.68 -11.94 0.63
CA SER A 60 -8.70 -10.92 1.69
C SER A 60 -7.48 -10.01 1.62
N THR A 61 -6.30 -10.58 1.38
CA THR A 61 -5.06 -9.80 1.25
C THR A 61 -5.13 -8.89 0.03
N ALA A 62 -5.53 -9.40 -1.14
CA ALA A 62 -5.64 -8.61 -2.35
C ALA A 62 -6.66 -7.46 -2.20
N TYR A 63 -7.85 -7.76 -1.66
CA TYR A 63 -8.92 -6.80 -1.46
C TYR A 63 -8.53 -5.69 -0.48
N CYS A 64 -8.01 -6.06 0.70
CA CYS A 64 -7.65 -5.08 1.72
C CYS A 64 -6.42 -4.27 1.34
N MET A 65 -5.44 -4.86 0.67
CA MET A 65 -4.26 -4.12 0.20
C MET A 65 -4.58 -3.21 -0.97
N ALA A 66 -5.58 -3.53 -1.82
CA ALA A 66 -6.06 -2.57 -2.82
C ALA A 66 -6.65 -1.31 -2.15
N LYS A 67 -7.37 -1.45 -1.02
CA LYS A 67 -7.86 -0.29 -0.24
C LYS A 67 -6.72 0.51 0.39
N VAL A 68 -5.69 -0.16 0.94
CA VAL A 68 -4.48 0.51 1.44
C VAL A 68 -3.80 1.32 0.34
N GLU A 69 -3.74 0.77 -0.86
CA GLU A 69 -3.17 1.46 -2.02
C GLU A 69 -4.03 2.64 -2.47
N ASP A 70 -5.37 2.52 -2.40
CA ASP A 70 -6.28 3.63 -2.67
C ASP A 70 -6.08 4.77 -1.65
N ASP A 71 -5.93 4.46 -0.37
CA ASP A 71 -5.63 5.42 0.68
C ASP A 71 -4.29 6.13 0.45
N PHE A 72 -3.27 5.37 0.01
CA PHE A 72 -1.95 5.93 -0.34
C PHE A 72 -2.04 6.87 -1.54
N MET A 73 -2.70 6.42 -2.62
CA MET A 73 -2.87 7.23 -3.84
C MET A 73 -3.73 8.48 -3.60
N ALA A 74 -4.70 8.42 -2.69
CA ALA A 74 -5.50 9.59 -2.31
C ALA A 74 -4.68 10.71 -1.65
N LYS A 75 -3.50 10.38 -1.07
CA LYS A 75 -2.56 11.35 -0.52
C LYS A 75 -1.54 11.86 -1.53
N ALA A 76 -1.43 11.20 -2.69
CA ALA A 76 -0.45 11.54 -3.70
C ALA A 76 -0.64 13.00 -4.18
N PRO A 77 0.44 13.82 -4.23
CA PRO A 77 0.34 15.24 -4.50
C PRO A 77 -0.06 15.49 -5.96
N THR A 78 -1.06 16.34 -6.16
CA THR A 78 -1.46 16.82 -7.50
C THR A 78 -0.75 18.11 -7.91
N ASP A 79 -0.16 18.83 -6.94
CA ASP A 79 0.63 20.04 -7.13
C ASP A 79 2.11 19.74 -6.82
N PRO A 80 3.06 20.12 -7.69
CA PRO A 80 4.48 19.94 -7.47
C PRO A 80 5.00 20.50 -6.13
N LYS A 81 4.46 21.63 -5.66
CA LYS A 81 4.86 22.24 -4.38
C LYS A 81 4.61 21.36 -3.14
N ASP A 82 3.68 20.41 -3.24
CA ASP A 82 3.32 19.52 -2.14
C ASP A 82 4.20 18.25 -2.10
N VAL A 83 5.03 18.01 -3.12
CA VAL A 83 5.83 16.77 -3.26
C VAL A 83 6.80 16.60 -2.09
N MET A 84 7.51 17.68 -1.68
CA MET A 84 8.49 17.58 -0.61
C MET A 84 7.83 17.26 0.74
N ARG A 85 6.72 17.92 1.06
CA ARG A 85 5.94 17.63 2.26
C ARG A 85 5.41 16.18 2.24
N PHE A 86 4.90 15.72 1.09
CA PHE A 86 4.45 14.35 0.92
C PHE A 86 5.58 13.33 1.19
N ILE A 87 6.79 13.56 0.66
CA ILE A 87 7.95 12.71 0.89
C ILE A 87 8.31 12.65 2.39
N GLU A 88 8.16 13.74 3.12
CA GLU A 88 8.52 13.81 4.55
C GLU A 88 7.48 13.19 5.47
N GLU A 89 6.19 13.36 5.19
CA GLU A 89 5.10 12.98 6.11
C GLU A 89 4.55 11.58 5.89
N VAL A 90 4.48 11.15 4.62
CA VAL A 90 3.77 9.92 4.25
C VAL A 90 4.40 8.63 4.78
N PRO A 91 5.73 8.49 4.92
CA PRO A 91 6.30 7.29 5.54
C PRO A 91 5.79 7.04 6.96
N TYR A 92 5.71 8.08 7.78
CA TYR A 92 5.21 7.99 9.16
C TYR A 92 3.71 7.70 9.22
N TRP A 93 2.94 8.33 8.35
CA TRP A 93 1.53 8.03 8.20
C TRP A 93 1.32 6.57 7.77
N THR A 94 2.06 6.09 6.76
CA THR A 94 2.00 4.71 6.27
C THR A 94 2.28 3.70 7.38
N ALA A 95 3.31 3.93 8.17
CA ALA A 95 3.66 3.06 9.30
C ALA A 95 2.55 3.02 10.36
N ARG A 96 2.04 4.19 10.74
CA ARG A 96 1.00 4.31 11.77
C ARG A 96 -0.33 3.67 11.35
N GLU A 97 -0.80 3.94 10.15
CA GLU A 97 -2.14 3.51 9.69
C GLU A 97 -2.13 2.09 9.08
N HIS A 98 -1.03 1.68 8.46
CA HIS A 98 -0.99 0.48 7.63
C HIS A 98 0.15 -0.50 7.96
N GLY A 99 1.00 -0.23 8.95
CA GLY A 99 2.18 -1.05 9.25
C GLY A 99 1.88 -2.53 9.44
N LYS A 100 0.84 -2.87 10.23
CA LYS A 100 0.41 -4.26 10.45
C LYS A 100 -0.09 -4.93 9.17
N LYS A 101 -0.79 -4.17 8.31
CA LYS A 101 -1.32 -4.65 7.02
C LYS A 101 -0.20 -4.97 6.04
N TYR A 102 0.82 -4.12 5.95
CA TYR A 102 2.02 -4.39 5.15
C TYR A 102 2.77 -5.62 5.65
N ARG A 103 2.91 -5.77 6.97
CA ARG A 103 3.56 -6.96 7.56
C ARG A 103 2.85 -8.24 7.16
N LEU A 104 1.52 -8.28 7.26
CA LEU A 104 0.72 -9.42 6.84
C LEU A 104 0.84 -9.67 5.32
N MET A 105 0.72 -8.62 4.50
CA MET A 105 0.85 -8.73 3.05
C MET A 105 2.19 -9.39 2.66
N TYR A 106 3.30 -8.97 3.27
CA TYR A 106 4.59 -9.57 2.99
C TYR A 106 4.66 -11.03 3.45
N GLN A 107 4.10 -11.39 4.61
CA GLN A 107 4.01 -12.79 5.05
C GLN A 107 3.25 -13.65 4.04
N VAL A 108 2.13 -13.14 3.49
CA VAL A 108 1.34 -13.86 2.52
C VAL A 108 2.07 -13.93 1.16
N TYR A 109 2.46 -12.80 0.60
CA TYR A 109 2.96 -12.73 -0.78
C TYR A 109 4.42 -13.20 -0.97
N THR A 110 5.20 -13.36 0.11
CA THR A 110 6.51 -14.00 0.06
C THR A 110 6.45 -15.50 0.37
N HIS A 111 5.31 -16.00 0.83
CA HIS A 111 5.14 -17.43 1.05
C HIS A 111 5.13 -18.18 -0.29
N PRO A 112 5.92 -19.29 -0.46
CA PRO A 112 6.03 -20.00 -1.74
C PRO A 112 4.70 -20.39 -2.36
N LYS A 113 3.70 -20.72 -1.54
CA LYS A 113 2.35 -21.11 -1.99
C LYS A 113 1.58 -19.98 -2.67
N TYR A 114 1.85 -18.72 -2.30
CA TYR A 114 1.06 -17.55 -2.73
C TYR A 114 1.84 -16.54 -3.56
N ILE A 115 3.11 -16.81 -3.83
CA ILE A 115 4.02 -15.85 -4.47
C ILE A 115 3.53 -15.37 -5.85
N GLU A 116 2.85 -16.22 -6.61
CA GLU A 116 2.30 -15.84 -7.91
C GLU A 116 1.14 -14.83 -7.79
N HIS A 117 0.38 -14.87 -6.69
CA HIS A 117 -0.62 -13.84 -6.36
C HIS A 117 0.06 -12.50 -6.02
N GLY A 118 1.15 -12.55 -5.26
CA GLY A 118 1.95 -11.37 -4.96
C GLY A 118 2.52 -10.72 -6.22
N LYS A 119 3.10 -11.49 -7.13
CA LYS A 119 3.62 -10.98 -8.40
C LYS A 119 2.54 -10.26 -9.23
N ARG A 120 1.33 -10.84 -9.33
CA ARG A 120 0.20 -10.22 -10.03
C ARG A 120 -0.26 -8.93 -9.35
N PHE A 121 -0.34 -8.93 -8.02
CA PHE A 121 -0.69 -7.75 -7.25
C PHE A 121 0.28 -6.60 -7.52
N PHE A 122 1.59 -6.82 -7.39
CA PHE A 122 2.59 -5.79 -7.63
C PHE A 122 2.63 -5.31 -9.09
N ALA A 123 2.42 -6.18 -10.06
CA ALA A 123 2.30 -5.76 -11.47
C ALA A 123 1.12 -4.78 -11.69
N GLY A 124 0.00 -4.97 -11.00
CA GLY A 124 -1.12 -4.02 -11.02
C GLY A 124 -0.76 -2.67 -10.38
N ILE A 125 -0.02 -2.68 -9.27
CA ILE A 125 0.47 -1.48 -8.60
C ILE A 125 1.41 -0.68 -9.51
N ASP A 126 2.35 -1.34 -10.18
CA ASP A 126 3.29 -0.69 -11.10
C ASP A 126 2.58 0.03 -12.25
N GLN A 127 1.47 -0.52 -12.75
CA GLN A 127 0.63 0.14 -13.75
C GLN A 127 -0.02 1.42 -13.20
N ARG A 128 -0.51 1.41 -11.97
CA ARG A 128 -1.09 2.59 -11.31
C ARG A 128 -0.06 3.70 -11.13
N TYR A 129 1.13 3.38 -10.66
CA TYR A 129 2.23 4.34 -10.48
C TYR A 129 2.68 4.93 -11.82
N THR A 130 2.76 4.11 -12.86
CA THR A 130 3.07 4.58 -14.21
C THR A 130 2.00 5.54 -14.73
N ALA A 131 0.72 5.24 -14.52
CA ALA A 131 -0.38 6.12 -14.93
C ALA A 131 -0.33 7.46 -14.20
N TYR A 132 -0.05 7.45 -12.90
CA TYR A 132 0.12 8.67 -12.11
C TYR A 132 1.35 9.47 -12.55
N ALA A 133 2.49 8.81 -12.78
CA ALA A 133 3.71 9.46 -13.26
C ALA A 133 3.52 10.19 -14.60
N LYS A 134 2.74 9.62 -15.52
CA LYS A 134 2.38 10.27 -16.80
C LYS A 134 1.57 11.56 -16.61
N GLN A 135 0.76 11.67 -15.54
CA GLN A 135 0.04 12.90 -15.22
C GLN A 135 0.94 13.99 -14.64
N LEU A 136 2.04 13.58 -13.96
CA LEU A 136 3.01 14.50 -13.38
C LEU A 136 4.07 14.98 -14.37
N GLU A 137 4.39 14.20 -15.40
CA GLU A 137 5.41 14.53 -16.41
C GLU A 137 5.29 15.95 -16.95
N PRO A 138 4.13 16.43 -17.47
CA PRO A 138 4.01 17.78 -18.01
C PRO A 138 4.11 18.88 -16.94
N LYS A 139 3.87 18.56 -15.68
CA LYS A 139 3.93 19.51 -14.55
C LYS A 139 5.34 19.67 -13.98
N LEU A 140 6.09 18.57 -13.96
CA LEU A 140 7.43 18.51 -13.37
C LEU A 140 8.55 18.72 -14.39
N GLY A 141 8.29 18.48 -15.68
CA GLY A 141 9.31 18.45 -16.72
C GLY A 141 10.29 17.27 -16.55
N ILE A 142 9.91 16.24 -15.81
CA ILE A 142 10.68 15.02 -15.57
C ILE A 142 10.03 13.87 -16.36
N PRO A 143 10.77 13.05 -17.12
CA PRO A 143 10.19 11.91 -17.84
C PRO A 143 9.41 10.97 -16.92
N TYR A 144 8.24 10.51 -17.33
CA TYR A 144 7.38 9.65 -16.50
C TYR A 144 8.09 8.37 -16.04
N THR A 145 9.02 7.83 -16.84
CA THR A 145 9.82 6.66 -16.47
C THR A 145 10.71 6.94 -15.25
N THR A 146 11.30 8.13 -15.18
CA THR A 146 12.10 8.59 -14.02
C THR A 146 11.19 8.81 -12.81
N ILE A 147 10.03 9.47 -13.02
CA ILE A 147 9.05 9.67 -11.94
C ILE A 147 8.58 8.33 -11.38
N THR A 148 8.24 7.35 -12.24
CA THR A 148 7.84 6.00 -11.80
C THR A 148 8.94 5.34 -10.96
N ALA A 149 10.20 5.43 -11.39
CA ALA A 149 11.32 4.88 -10.63
C ALA A 149 11.47 5.55 -9.25
N LEU A 150 11.34 6.87 -9.17
CA LEU A 150 11.36 7.61 -7.89
C LEU A 150 10.18 7.21 -6.98
N ILE A 151 8.98 7.03 -7.53
CA ILE A 151 7.81 6.53 -6.79
C ILE A 151 8.10 5.14 -6.22
N CYS A 152 8.63 4.23 -7.02
CA CYS A 152 8.95 2.88 -6.57
C CYS A 152 9.98 2.87 -5.42
N VAL A 153 11.01 3.72 -5.50
CA VAL A 153 12.00 3.88 -4.41
C VAL A 153 11.32 4.46 -3.16
N PHE A 154 10.50 5.49 -3.32
CA PHE A 154 9.77 6.12 -2.22
C PHE A 154 8.83 5.15 -1.49
N VAL A 155 8.01 4.41 -2.25
CA VAL A 155 7.11 3.40 -1.68
C VAL A 155 7.88 2.33 -0.91
N ARG A 156 9.05 1.90 -1.42
CA ARG A 156 9.91 0.96 -0.69
C ARG A 156 10.45 1.54 0.61
N ALA A 157 10.81 2.82 0.63
CA ALA A 157 11.20 3.51 1.86
C ALA A 157 10.05 3.54 2.89
N CYS A 158 8.83 3.90 2.45
CA CYS A 158 7.63 3.90 3.30
C CYS A 158 7.36 2.50 3.89
N VAL A 159 7.38 1.46 3.06
CA VAL A 159 7.13 0.09 3.48
C VAL A 159 8.23 -0.42 4.41
N HIS A 160 9.50 -0.16 4.09
CA HIS A 160 10.60 -0.55 4.96
C HIS A 160 10.45 0.07 6.35
N TYR A 161 10.17 1.37 6.41
CA TYR A 161 9.92 2.05 7.67
C TYR A 161 8.68 1.49 8.41
N ALA A 162 7.60 1.19 7.69
CA ALA A 162 6.40 0.59 8.27
C ALA A 162 6.63 -0.81 8.87
N LEU A 163 7.65 -1.55 8.39
CA LEU A 163 7.99 -2.87 8.88
C LEU A 163 8.98 -2.87 10.05
N PHE A 164 9.96 -1.96 10.04
CA PHE A 164 11.15 -2.01 10.89
C PHE A 164 11.34 -0.78 11.78
N GLU A 165 10.63 0.33 11.51
CA GLU A 165 10.75 1.62 12.20
C GLU A 165 12.20 2.17 12.22
N ASP A 166 12.98 1.84 11.17
CA ASP A 166 14.38 2.24 11.04
C ASP A 166 14.49 3.68 10.52
N GLU A 167 14.57 4.61 11.47
CA GLU A 167 14.72 6.05 11.22
C GLU A 167 16.00 6.41 10.46
N TYR A 168 17.11 5.76 10.76
CA TYR A 168 18.38 6.05 10.12
C TYR A 168 18.32 5.74 8.64
N TYR A 169 17.78 4.57 8.31
CA TYR A 169 17.63 4.12 6.93
C TYR A 169 16.62 4.98 6.17
N LEU A 170 15.48 5.31 6.81
CA LEU A 170 14.46 6.18 6.22
C LEU A 170 15.04 7.54 5.85
N LYS A 171 15.70 8.23 6.79
CA LYS A 171 16.27 9.58 6.55
C LYS A 171 17.24 9.59 5.38
N GLY A 172 18.12 8.59 5.28
CA GLY A 172 19.05 8.46 4.16
C GLY A 172 18.33 8.29 2.81
N GLN A 173 17.29 7.48 2.77
CA GLN A 173 16.49 7.28 1.56
C GLN A 173 15.71 8.52 1.14
N LEU A 174 15.08 9.22 2.11
CA LEU A 174 14.34 10.46 1.83
C LEU A 174 15.26 11.58 1.33
N GLU A 175 16.43 11.73 1.91
CA GLU A 175 17.40 12.71 1.46
C GLU A 175 17.86 12.45 0.01
N LEU A 176 18.17 11.20 -0.32
CA LEU A 176 18.50 10.81 -1.68
C LEU A 176 17.35 11.06 -2.66
N LEU A 177 16.11 10.78 -2.26
CA LEU A 177 14.94 11.05 -3.07
C LEU A 177 14.73 12.52 -3.33
N LYS A 178 14.88 13.38 -2.31
CA LYS A 178 14.78 14.84 -2.45
C LYS A 178 15.83 15.37 -3.41
N GLN A 179 17.08 14.93 -3.27
CA GLN A 179 18.16 15.29 -4.18
C GLN A 179 17.86 14.81 -5.61
N GLY A 180 17.32 13.61 -5.79
CA GLY A 180 16.92 13.09 -7.08
C GLY A 180 15.81 13.91 -7.74
N VAL A 181 14.75 14.22 -7.01
CA VAL A 181 13.66 15.10 -7.50
C VAL A 181 14.24 16.46 -7.88
N ALA A 182 15.09 17.05 -7.03
CA ALA A 182 15.73 18.30 -7.26
C ALA A 182 16.61 18.31 -8.53
N LEU A 183 17.42 17.28 -8.73
CA LEU A 183 18.30 17.13 -9.89
C LEU A 183 17.51 17.02 -11.21
N PHE A 184 16.42 16.25 -11.21
CA PHE A 184 15.63 15.98 -12.40
C PHE A 184 14.60 17.05 -12.75
N ALA A 185 14.16 17.88 -11.79
CA ALA A 185 13.18 18.96 -12.03
C ALA A 185 13.73 20.12 -12.91
N GLY A 186 15.01 20.07 -13.28
CA GLY A 186 15.64 21.04 -14.17
C GLY A 186 15.84 22.44 -13.59
N LYS A 187 16.20 23.43 -14.43
CA LYS A 187 16.60 24.78 -14.02
C LYS A 187 15.49 25.67 -13.42
N ASN A 188 14.25 25.23 -13.38
CA ASN A 188 13.16 25.91 -12.65
C ASN A 188 13.17 25.60 -11.14
N HIS A 189 14.32 25.33 -10.63
CA HIS A 189 14.64 24.74 -9.34
C HIS A 189 14.30 25.60 -8.11
N ASN A 190 14.23 26.91 -8.24
CA ASN A 190 14.08 27.80 -7.08
C ASN A 190 12.69 27.70 -6.42
N ASP A 191 11.63 27.32 -7.14
CA ASP A 191 10.28 27.21 -6.58
C ASP A 191 10.06 25.90 -5.80
N PHE A 192 10.84 24.85 -6.10
CA PHE A 192 10.70 23.55 -5.46
C PHE A 192 11.34 23.47 -4.06
N LEU A 193 12.47 24.20 -3.86
CA LEU A 193 13.23 24.13 -2.61
C LEU A 193 12.84 25.21 -1.60
N HIS A 194 12.20 26.29 -2.02
CA HIS A 194 11.87 27.44 -1.17
C HIS A 194 10.39 27.60 -0.82
N GLY A 195 9.56 26.59 -1.12
CA GLY A 195 8.13 26.57 -0.76
C GLY A 195 7.84 26.42 0.74
N GLY A 196 8.87 26.32 1.59
CA GLY A 196 8.76 26.13 3.04
C GLY A 196 9.13 27.34 3.90
N GLU A 197 9.67 28.43 3.32
CA GLU A 197 10.01 29.62 4.09
C GLU A 197 9.31 30.86 3.53
N LYS A 198 8.04 31.02 3.85
CA LYS A 198 7.37 32.34 3.94
C LYS A 198 6.03 32.16 4.66
N ALA A 199 6.05 32.31 5.96
CA ALA A 199 5.07 33.04 6.78
C ALA A 199 5.32 32.73 8.27
#